data_7913310d9014ef63cc84b6c9ef058e97
#
_entry.id   7913310d9014ef63cc84b6c9ef058e97
#
_cell.length_a   1.000
_cell.length_b   1.000
_cell.length_c   1.000
_cell.angle_alpha   90.00
_cell.angle_beta   90.00
_cell.angle_gamma   90.00
#
_symmetry.space_group_name_H-M   'P 1'
#
loop_
_entity.id
_entity.type
_entity.pdbx_description
1 polymer ?
#
loop_
_entity_poly.entity_id
_entity_poly.type
_entity_poly.pdbx_seq_one_letter_code
_entity_poly.pdbx_strand_id
1 'polypeptide(L)'
;VNTVYLDPPASTEQILHPEKYVTTPRDEPQMVRLPDLSEDLGGGWRLVGQDVLGELILRAHLDQYLPDTLEAQAAAAGWDGDLAAVWHDLDGREVLVMRTLWDSAAEADEFIRSYVTLIDRRLRGAGRVVRPILPRGGRWWRGEGGNAYLEQEGTAVLTIWAPDTDTMEQVLAVFVFGDE
;
A
#
# COMPACT_ATOMS: atom_id res chain seq x y z
N VAL A 1 -33.16 -4.84 6.03
CA VAL A 1 -32.90 -3.74 5.06
C VAL A 1 -32.84 -2.41 5.77
N ASN A 2 -33.73 -2.08 6.70
CA ASN A 2 -33.71 -0.78 7.39
C ASN A 2 -32.50 -0.58 8.33
N THR A 3 -31.94 -1.65 8.88
CA THR A 3 -30.79 -1.61 9.79
C THR A 3 -29.53 -1.07 9.08
N VAL A 4 -29.31 -1.46 7.83
CA VAL A 4 -28.16 -1.02 7.02
C VAL A 4 -28.15 0.48 6.77
N TYR A 5 -29.32 1.11 6.68
CA TYR A 5 -29.42 2.58 6.53
C TYR A 5 -29.13 3.34 7.84
N LEU A 6 -29.36 2.70 8.98
CA LEU A 6 -29.11 3.29 10.30
C LEU A 6 -27.69 3.07 10.79
N ASP A 7 -27.07 1.99 10.33
CA ASP A 7 -25.73 1.55 10.68
C ASP A 7 -25.06 0.94 9.42
N PRO A 8 -24.56 1.78 8.50
CA PRO A 8 -24.00 1.33 7.23
C PRO A 8 -22.68 0.56 7.43
N PRO A 9 -22.27 -0.27 6.45
CA PRO A 9 -20.92 -0.84 6.43
C PRO A 9 -19.84 0.22 6.55
N ALA A 10 -18.82 -0.04 7.36
CA ALA A 10 -17.71 0.88 7.60
C ALA A 10 -16.62 0.79 6.51
N SER A 11 -16.60 -0.31 5.74
CA SER A 11 -15.59 -0.55 4.72
C SER A 11 -16.19 -1.21 3.47
N THR A 12 -15.44 -1.15 2.35
CA THR A 12 -15.78 -1.91 1.14
C THR A 12 -15.66 -3.41 1.37
N GLU A 13 -14.79 -3.84 2.26
CA GLU A 13 -14.67 -5.23 2.68
C GLU A 13 -15.97 -5.77 3.26
N GLN A 14 -16.61 -5.04 4.20
CA GLN A 14 -17.91 -5.43 4.77
C GLN A 14 -19.04 -5.50 3.72
N ILE A 15 -18.88 -4.82 2.58
CA ILE A 15 -19.80 -4.91 1.45
C ILE A 15 -19.53 -6.17 0.63
N LEU A 16 -18.26 -6.47 0.39
CA LEU A 16 -17.82 -7.64 -0.40
C LEU A 16 -17.97 -8.93 0.39
N HIS A 17 -17.83 -8.87 1.72
CA HIS A 17 -17.92 -9.96 2.70
C HIS A 17 -19.01 -9.65 3.74
N PRO A 18 -20.30 -9.82 3.41
CA PRO A 18 -21.40 -9.46 4.32
C PRO A 18 -21.35 -10.15 5.69
N GLU A 19 -20.70 -11.30 5.79
CA GLU A 19 -20.44 -12.00 7.05
C GLU A 19 -19.62 -11.12 8.01
N LYS A 20 -18.64 -10.37 7.55
CA LYS A 20 -17.85 -9.44 8.35
C LYS A 20 -18.68 -8.27 8.91
N TYR A 21 -19.73 -7.88 8.18
CA TYR A 21 -20.67 -6.85 8.62
C TYR A 21 -21.66 -7.34 9.67
N VAL A 22 -22.16 -8.60 9.55
CA VAL A 22 -23.24 -9.12 10.41
C VAL A 22 -22.74 -9.87 11.65
N THR A 23 -21.44 -10.16 11.76
CA THR A 23 -20.86 -10.81 12.94
C THR A 23 -20.94 -9.91 14.18
N THR A 24 -20.82 -10.54 15.37
CA THR A 24 -20.78 -9.84 16.64
C THR A 24 -19.59 -10.33 17.47
N PRO A 25 -18.58 -9.50 17.76
CA PRO A 25 -18.45 -8.11 17.29
C PRO A 25 -18.30 -8.00 15.77
N ARG A 26 -18.69 -6.85 15.20
CA ARG A 26 -18.44 -6.54 13.79
C ARG A 26 -16.94 -6.46 13.55
N ASP A 27 -16.51 -6.91 12.39
CA ASP A 27 -15.14 -6.75 11.92
C ASP A 27 -14.93 -5.30 11.45
N GLU A 28 -14.31 -4.48 12.28
CA GLU A 28 -14.10 -3.06 11.99
C GLU A 28 -12.68 -2.83 11.47
N PRO A 29 -12.51 -2.05 10.38
CA PRO A 29 -11.20 -1.80 9.82
C PRO A 29 -10.30 -1.03 10.78
N GLN A 30 -9.02 -1.38 10.81
CA GLN A 30 -8.01 -0.70 11.61
C GLN A 30 -7.61 0.64 10.98
N MET A 31 -7.42 1.65 11.83
CA MET A 31 -6.96 2.95 11.39
C MET A 31 -5.45 2.96 11.15
N VAL A 32 -5.05 3.24 9.91
CA VAL A 32 -3.65 3.43 9.52
C VAL A 32 -3.27 4.90 9.55
N ARG A 33 -2.03 5.20 9.92
CA ARG A 33 -1.47 6.55 9.87
C ARG A 33 -0.14 6.55 9.12
N LEU A 34 0.12 7.63 8.40
CA LEU A 34 1.38 7.92 7.73
C LEU A 34 1.91 9.27 8.21
N PRO A 35 3.23 9.43 8.37
CA PRO A 35 3.83 10.75 8.62
C PRO A 35 3.67 11.65 7.38
N ASP A 36 3.64 12.96 7.58
CA ASP A 36 3.76 13.91 6.48
C ASP A 36 5.24 14.08 6.11
N LEU A 37 5.59 13.68 4.90
CA LEU A 37 6.96 13.69 4.38
C LEU A 37 7.39 15.04 3.80
N SER A 38 6.55 16.08 3.84
CA SER A 38 6.80 17.35 3.17
C SER A 38 8.09 18.04 3.62
N GLU A 39 8.40 17.96 4.93
CA GLU A 39 9.63 18.51 5.49
C GLU A 39 10.85 17.62 5.22
N ASP A 40 10.70 16.30 5.36
CA ASP A 40 11.77 15.32 5.19
C ASP A 40 12.28 15.26 3.74
N LEU A 41 11.36 15.35 2.79
CA LEU A 41 11.67 15.40 1.36
C LEU A 41 12.25 16.76 0.94
N GLY A 42 11.93 17.85 1.66
CA GLY A 42 12.39 19.21 1.35
C GLY A 42 12.00 19.66 -0.06
N GLY A 43 12.75 20.64 -0.62
CA GLY A 43 12.68 20.98 -2.05
C GLY A 43 11.32 21.39 -2.61
N GLY A 44 10.36 21.77 -1.77
CA GLY A 44 9.02 22.17 -2.19
C GLY A 44 8.03 21.00 -2.34
N TRP A 45 8.38 19.84 -1.83
CA TRP A 45 7.43 18.72 -1.71
C TRP A 45 6.26 19.08 -0.80
N ARG A 46 5.06 18.65 -1.16
CA ARG A 46 3.84 18.88 -0.39
C ARG A 46 2.90 17.68 -0.50
N LEU A 47 2.21 17.38 0.57
CA LEU A 47 1.12 16.42 0.56
C LEU A 47 -0.01 16.93 -0.34
N VAL A 48 -0.37 16.16 -1.37
CA VAL A 48 -1.45 16.50 -2.31
C VAL A 48 -2.77 15.89 -1.86
N GLY A 49 -2.73 14.70 -1.30
CA GLY A 49 -3.89 14.01 -0.79
C GLY A 49 -3.55 12.69 -0.13
N GLN A 50 -4.48 12.23 0.68
CA GLN A 50 -4.44 10.90 1.29
C GLN A 50 -5.85 10.35 1.36
N ASP A 51 -5.99 9.02 1.24
CA ASP A 51 -7.27 8.35 1.29
C ASP A 51 -7.13 6.87 1.71
N VAL A 52 -8.21 6.31 2.23
CA VAL A 52 -8.37 4.88 2.47
C VAL A 52 -8.91 4.25 1.19
N LEU A 53 -8.17 3.33 0.60
CA LEU A 53 -8.56 2.69 -0.65
C LEU A 53 -9.59 1.57 -0.42
N GLY A 54 -9.39 0.79 0.63
CA GLY A 54 -10.21 -0.36 0.93
C GLY A 54 -10.00 -1.52 -0.05
N GLU A 55 -10.57 -2.67 0.29
CA GLU A 55 -10.43 -3.90 -0.49
C GLU A 55 -10.82 -3.72 -1.97
N LEU A 56 -11.93 -3.03 -2.23
CA LEU A 56 -12.45 -2.88 -3.60
C LEU A 56 -11.48 -2.13 -4.53
N ILE A 57 -10.90 -1.02 -4.06
CA ILE A 57 -9.96 -0.23 -4.87
C ILE A 57 -8.63 -0.96 -5.02
N LEU A 58 -8.12 -1.61 -3.95
CA LEU A 58 -6.92 -2.44 -4.04
C LEU A 58 -7.10 -3.59 -5.04
N ARG A 59 -8.23 -4.30 -5.01
CA ARG A 59 -8.59 -5.32 -6.00
C ARG A 59 -8.60 -4.75 -7.41
N ALA A 60 -9.27 -3.62 -7.64
CA ALA A 60 -9.33 -2.97 -8.95
C ALA A 60 -7.95 -2.50 -9.44
N HIS A 61 -7.08 -2.07 -8.52
CA HIS A 61 -5.71 -1.70 -8.82
C HIS A 61 -4.88 -2.92 -9.26
N LEU A 62 -4.95 -4.03 -8.53
CA LEU A 62 -4.26 -5.26 -8.88
C LEU A 62 -4.76 -5.86 -10.21
N ASP A 63 -6.08 -5.84 -10.46
CA ASP A 63 -6.72 -6.39 -11.66
C ASP A 63 -6.20 -5.79 -12.97
N GLN A 64 -5.70 -4.54 -12.93
CA GLN A 64 -5.08 -3.90 -14.10
C GLN A 64 -3.73 -4.55 -14.51
N TYR A 65 -3.08 -5.23 -13.59
CA TYR A 65 -1.73 -5.77 -13.77
C TYR A 65 -1.66 -7.30 -13.63
N LEU A 66 -2.65 -7.93 -13.05
CA LEU A 66 -2.69 -9.39 -12.91
C LEU A 66 -3.34 -10.04 -14.13
N PRO A 67 -2.98 -11.29 -14.46
CA PRO A 67 -3.55 -11.98 -15.61
C PRO A 67 -4.97 -12.50 -15.36
N ASP A 68 -5.36 -12.62 -14.09
CA ASP A 68 -6.62 -13.21 -13.65
C ASP A 68 -7.27 -12.34 -12.56
N THR A 69 -8.52 -11.96 -12.79
CA THR A 69 -9.34 -11.21 -11.83
C THR A 69 -9.56 -11.98 -10.51
N LEU A 70 -9.56 -13.31 -10.53
CA LEU A 70 -9.67 -14.12 -9.32
C LEU A 70 -8.40 -14.03 -8.46
N GLU A 71 -7.22 -13.91 -9.08
CA GLU A 71 -5.97 -13.65 -8.37
C GLU A 71 -6.00 -12.28 -7.69
N ALA A 72 -6.48 -11.24 -8.39
CA ALA A 72 -6.64 -9.91 -7.81
C ALA A 72 -7.65 -9.88 -6.66
N GLN A 73 -8.73 -10.65 -6.78
CA GLN A 73 -9.72 -10.79 -5.71
C GLN A 73 -9.13 -11.47 -4.49
N ALA A 74 -8.45 -12.62 -4.67
CA ALA A 74 -7.82 -13.34 -3.58
C ALA A 74 -6.75 -12.47 -2.88
N ALA A 75 -5.92 -11.78 -3.66
CA ALA A 75 -4.85 -10.94 -3.13
C ALA A 75 -5.34 -9.67 -2.39
N ALA A 76 -6.57 -9.24 -2.59
CA ALA A 76 -7.16 -8.11 -1.86
C ALA A 76 -8.03 -8.55 -0.68
N ALA A 77 -8.44 -9.81 -0.62
CA ALA A 77 -9.21 -10.36 0.47
C ALA A 77 -8.39 -10.39 1.76
N GLY A 78 -9.07 -10.23 2.92
CA GLY A 78 -8.40 -10.11 4.21
C GLY A 78 -7.79 -8.74 4.49
N TRP A 79 -8.19 -7.72 3.71
CA TRP A 79 -7.86 -6.32 4.00
C TRP A 79 -8.50 -5.90 5.34
N ASP A 80 -7.70 -5.31 6.23
CA ASP A 80 -8.13 -4.88 7.57
C ASP A 80 -7.90 -3.37 7.80
N GLY A 81 -7.33 -2.68 6.82
CA GLY A 81 -7.10 -1.23 6.87
C GLY A 81 -6.00 -0.78 5.94
N ASP A 82 -6.06 0.48 5.51
CA ASP A 82 -4.99 1.10 4.76
C ASP A 82 -5.01 2.63 4.86
N LEU A 83 -3.91 3.23 4.44
CA LEU A 83 -3.83 4.63 4.08
C LEU A 83 -2.83 4.77 2.93
N ALA A 84 -3.25 5.42 1.85
CA ALA A 84 -2.41 5.84 0.76
C ALA A 84 -2.27 7.36 0.77
N ALA A 85 -1.04 7.86 0.57
CA ALA A 85 -0.76 9.30 0.54
C ALA A 85 0.16 9.63 -0.63
N VAL A 86 -0.05 10.78 -1.26
CA VAL A 86 0.68 11.25 -2.43
C VAL A 86 1.26 12.62 -2.16
N TRP A 87 2.54 12.79 -2.45
CA TRP A 87 3.25 14.07 -2.42
C TRP A 87 3.70 14.44 -3.82
N HIS A 88 3.66 15.73 -4.13
CA HIS A 88 4.23 16.31 -5.34
C HIS A 88 5.27 17.36 -5.00
N ASP A 89 6.30 17.46 -5.83
CA ASP A 89 7.22 18.59 -5.82
C ASP A 89 6.80 19.69 -6.80
N LEU A 90 7.65 20.71 -6.94
CA LEU A 90 7.40 21.86 -7.82
C LEU A 90 7.47 21.49 -9.31
N ASP A 91 8.17 20.41 -9.67
CA ASP A 91 8.33 19.91 -11.03
C ASP A 91 7.26 18.86 -11.39
N GLY A 92 6.35 18.56 -10.47
CA GLY A 92 5.28 17.57 -10.64
C GLY A 92 5.76 16.13 -10.51
N ARG A 93 6.95 15.87 -9.93
CA ARG A 93 7.37 14.52 -9.58
C ARG A 93 6.55 14.04 -8.40
N GLU A 94 6.31 12.73 -8.33
CA GLU A 94 5.39 12.14 -7.37
C GLU A 94 6.09 11.14 -6.46
N VAL A 95 5.72 11.16 -5.18
CA VAL A 95 5.93 10.09 -4.21
C VAL A 95 4.58 9.56 -3.78
N LEU A 96 4.39 8.25 -3.84
CA LEU A 96 3.25 7.55 -3.25
C LEU A 96 3.77 6.66 -2.12
N VAL A 97 3.15 6.77 -0.95
CA VAL A 97 3.32 5.82 0.14
C VAL A 97 1.98 5.20 0.46
N MET A 98 1.94 3.89 0.58
CA MET A 98 0.75 3.14 1.00
C MET A 98 1.15 2.15 2.09
N ARG A 99 0.41 2.17 3.20
CA ARG A 99 0.51 1.16 4.25
C ARG A 99 -0.80 0.43 4.34
N THR A 100 -0.77 -0.90 4.23
CA THR A 100 -1.94 -1.77 4.35
C THR A 100 -1.79 -2.68 5.56
N LEU A 101 -2.91 -3.00 6.19
CA LEU A 101 -3.03 -4.00 7.25
C LEU A 101 -3.91 -5.14 6.76
N TRP A 102 -3.62 -6.35 7.20
CA TRP A 102 -4.26 -7.59 6.77
C TRP A 102 -4.71 -8.41 7.97
N ASP A 103 -5.77 -9.18 7.84
CA ASP A 103 -6.29 -10.07 8.89
C ASP A 103 -5.23 -11.07 9.38
N SER A 104 -4.34 -11.49 8.50
CA SER A 104 -3.24 -12.39 8.83
C SER A 104 -1.97 -12.13 8.01
N ALA A 105 -0.83 -12.62 8.53
CA ALA A 105 0.44 -12.58 7.80
C ALA A 105 0.38 -13.38 6.47
N ALA A 106 -0.47 -14.41 6.39
CA ALA A 106 -0.64 -15.20 5.18
C ALA A 106 -1.33 -14.41 4.07
N GLU A 107 -2.32 -13.59 4.40
CA GLU A 107 -3.01 -12.69 3.47
C GLU A 107 -2.08 -11.53 3.04
N ALA A 108 -1.30 -10.98 3.97
CA ALA A 108 -0.23 -10.04 3.64
C ALA A 108 0.78 -10.62 2.64
N ASP A 109 1.18 -11.90 2.82
CA ASP A 109 2.04 -12.62 1.88
C ASP A 109 1.39 -12.81 0.50
N GLU A 110 0.09 -13.06 0.44
CA GLU A 110 -0.65 -13.21 -0.79
C GLU A 110 -0.73 -11.90 -1.58
N PHE A 111 -1.07 -10.80 -0.89
CA PHE A 111 -1.01 -9.47 -1.46
C PHE A 111 0.38 -9.15 -2.01
N ILE A 112 1.45 -9.38 -1.23
CA ILE A 112 2.83 -9.12 -1.66
C ILE A 112 3.20 -9.89 -2.92
N ARG A 113 2.84 -11.17 -3.05
CA ARG A 113 3.12 -11.96 -4.26
C ARG A 113 2.51 -11.31 -5.50
N SER A 114 1.26 -10.90 -5.40
CA SER A 114 0.52 -10.23 -6.46
C SER A 114 1.05 -8.84 -6.75
N TYR A 115 1.40 -8.07 -5.69
CA TYR A 115 1.96 -6.74 -5.84
C TYR A 115 3.36 -6.73 -6.47
N VAL A 116 4.18 -7.76 -6.24
CA VAL A 116 5.45 -7.97 -6.96
C VAL A 116 5.21 -8.11 -8.47
N THR A 117 4.20 -8.89 -8.86
CA THR A 117 3.83 -9.02 -10.28
C THR A 117 3.42 -7.68 -10.89
N LEU A 118 2.68 -6.85 -10.13
CA LEU A 118 2.34 -5.49 -10.53
C LEU A 118 3.60 -4.63 -10.73
N ILE A 119 4.52 -4.63 -9.76
CA ILE A 119 5.77 -3.86 -9.84
C ILE A 119 6.55 -4.26 -11.09
N ASP A 120 6.76 -5.57 -11.32
CA ASP A 120 7.52 -6.08 -12.44
C ASP A 120 6.91 -5.69 -13.80
N ARG A 121 5.58 -5.61 -13.88
CA ARG A 121 4.87 -5.17 -15.09
C ARG A 121 4.88 -3.67 -15.29
N ARG A 122 4.76 -2.90 -14.22
CA ARG A 122 4.73 -1.44 -14.28
C ARG A 122 6.12 -0.86 -14.53
N LEU A 123 7.14 -1.38 -13.86
CA LEU A 123 8.54 -0.98 -14.04
C LEU A 123 9.20 -1.88 -15.10
N ARG A 124 9.00 -1.57 -16.38
CA ARG A 124 9.62 -2.29 -17.51
C ARG A 124 11.15 -2.31 -17.33
N GLY A 125 11.73 -3.49 -17.45
CA GLY A 125 13.18 -3.67 -17.28
C GLY A 125 13.67 -3.47 -15.85
N ALA A 126 12.79 -3.50 -14.85
CA ALA A 126 13.16 -3.34 -13.46
C ALA A 126 14.16 -4.43 -13.05
N GLY A 127 15.31 -3.98 -12.57
CA GLY A 127 16.25 -4.80 -11.83
C GLY A 127 15.98 -4.66 -10.33
N ARG A 128 15.91 -5.78 -9.61
CA ARG A 128 15.88 -5.73 -8.15
C ARG A 128 17.17 -5.12 -7.62
N VAL A 129 17.09 -4.03 -6.88
CA VAL A 129 18.25 -3.46 -6.19
C VAL A 129 18.51 -4.29 -4.95
N VAL A 130 19.52 -5.12 -4.98
CA VAL A 130 19.98 -5.84 -3.79
C VAL A 130 20.90 -4.90 -3.01
N ARG A 131 20.40 -4.28 -1.96
CA ARG A 131 21.23 -3.63 -0.95
C ARG A 131 21.46 -4.60 0.22
N PRO A 132 22.71 -4.77 0.68
CA PRO A 132 23.01 -5.71 1.77
C PRO A 132 22.45 -5.28 3.14
N ILE A 133 21.87 -4.09 3.26
CA ILE A 133 21.36 -3.52 4.51
C ILE A 133 20.04 -2.78 4.21
N LEU A 134 19.01 -3.54 3.79
CA LEU A 134 17.65 -3.08 3.98
C LEU A 134 17.17 -3.68 5.30
N PRO A 135 16.90 -2.87 6.33
CA PRO A 135 16.29 -3.36 7.55
C PRO A 135 14.97 -4.08 7.20
N ARG A 136 14.57 -5.05 8.02
CA ARG A 136 13.26 -5.72 7.93
C ARG A 136 12.99 -6.52 6.65
N GLY A 137 13.98 -6.81 5.79
CA GLY A 137 13.81 -7.66 4.61
C GLY A 137 13.08 -7.04 3.43
N GLY A 138 12.97 -5.71 3.40
CA GLY A 138 12.35 -4.98 2.30
C GLY A 138 13.00 -5.26 0.94
N ARG A 139 12.23 -5.10 -0.12
CA ARG A 139 12.62 -5.30 -1.51
C ARG A 139 12.50 -4.00 -2.28
N TRP A 140 13.52 -3.67 -3.05
CA TRP A 140 13.57 -2.44 -3.83
C TRP A 140 13.79 -2.77 -5.31
N TRP A 141 12.98 -2.17 -6.18
CA TRP A 141 13.07 -2.25 -7.65
C TRP A 141 13.41 -0.88 -8.22
N ARG A 142 14.25 -0.89 -9.25
CA ARG A 142 14.55 0.29 -10.07
C ARG A 142 14.26 -0.06 -11.53
N GLY A 143 13.49 0.77 -12.22
CA GLY A 143 13.15 0.59 -13.64
C GLY A 143 12.92 1.91 -14.34
N GLU A 144 12.58 1.82 -15.64
CA GLU A 144 12.12 2.99 -16.37
C GLU A 144 10.83 3.51 -15.73
N GLY A 145 10.83 4.78 -15.36
CA GLY A 145 9.69 5.44 -14.74
C GLY A 145 9.70 5.47 -13.21
N GLY A 146 10.81 5.07 -12.56
CA GLY A 146 10.99 5.28 -11.13
C GLY A 146 11.46 4.07 -10.33
N ASN A 147 11.19 4.12 -9.05
CA ASN A 147 11.55 3.12 -8.07
C ASN A 147 10.31 2.64 -7.31
N ALA A 148 10.31 1.38 -6.91
CA ALA A 148 9.32 0.82 -6.01
C ALA A 148 10.00 0.12 -4.82
N TYR A 149 9.41 0.25 -3.65
CA TYR A 149 9.82 -0.46 -2.44
C TYR A 149 8.64 -1.20 -1.84
N LEU A 150 8.89 -2.38 -1.30
CA LEU A 150 7.88 -3.24 -0.69
C LEU A 150 8.48 -3.95 0.52
N GLU A 151 7.82 -3.82 1.67
CA GLU A 151 8.22 -4.42 2.93
C GLU A 151 7.01 -5.00 3.66
N GLN A 152 7.20 -6.13 4.35
CA GLN A 152 6.20 -6.72 5.23
C GLN A 152 6.74 -6.82 6.65
N GLU A 153 5.93 -6.42 7.61
CA GLU A 153 6.16 -6.63 9.03
C GLU A 153 4.89 -7.23 9.67
N GLY A 154 4.91 -8.54 9.89
CA GLY A 154 3.74 -9.24 10.40
C GLY A 154 2.56 -9.15 9.42
N THR A 155 1.48 -8.51 9.84
CA THR A 155 0.27 -8.26 9.02
C THR A 155 0.34 -6.94 8.25
N ALA A 156 1.35 -6.10 8.48
CA ALA A 156 1.48 -4.82 7.81
C ALA A 156 2.35 -4.92 6.56
N VAL A 157 1.94 -4.22 5.50
CA VAL A 157 2.74 -4.06 4.27
C VAL A 157 2.94 -2.59 3.98
N LEU A 158 4.19 -2.19 3.77
CA LEU A 158 4.57 -0.86 3.32
C LEU A 158 4.95 -0.92 1.84
N THR A 159 4.33 -0.05 1.05
CA THR A 159 4.64 0.14 -0.37
C THR A 159 5.03 1.59 -0.61
N ILE A 160 6.14 1.82 -1.31
CA ILE A 160 6.60 3.16 -1.69
C ILE A 160 6.89 3.18 -3.18
N TRP A 161 6.45 4.25 -3.85
CA TRP A 161 6.82 4.61 -5.20
C TRP A 161 7.49 5.97 -5.18
N ALA A 162 8.65 6.09 -5.81
CA ALA A 162 9.42 7.33 -5.88
C ALA A 162 9.99 7.53 -7.28
N PRO A 163 10.15 8.80 -7.73
CA PRO A 163 10.59 9.10 -9.10
C PRO A 163 12.04 8.68 -9.36
N ASP A 164 12.88 8.74 -8.33
CA ASP A 164 14.31 8.47 -8.42
C ASP A 164 14.87 7.83 -7.14
N THR A 165 16.14 7.48 -7.18
CA THR A 165 16.83 6.78 -6.08
C THR A 165 17.01 7.67 -4.85
N ASP A 166 17.36 8.94 -5.06
CA ASP A 166 17.65 9.88 -3.98
C ASP A 166 16.38 10.16 -3.18
N THR A 167 15.26 10.37 -3.88
CA THR A 167 13.94 10.55 -3.26
C THR A 167 13.50 9.28 -2.52
N MET A 168 13.72 8.09 -3.10
CA MET A 168 13.43 6.81 -2.41
C MET A 168 14.23 6.66 -1.11
N GLU A 169 15.51 7.04 -1.12
CA GLU A 169 16.36 6.99 0.06
C GLU A 169 15.89 7.94 1.17
N GLN A 170 15.43 9.14 0.81
CA GLN A 170 14.86 10.10 1.75
C GLN A 170 13.58 9.55 2.40
N VAL A 171 12.66 8.99 1.60
CA VAL A 171 11.43 8.37 2.13
C VAL A 171 11.76 7.19 3.05
N LEU A 172 12.67 6.31 2.63
CA LEU A 172 13.07 5.16 3.45
C LEU A 172 13.73 5.57 4.77
N ALA A 173 14.44 6.69 4.81
CA ALA A 173 15.04 7.20 6.04
C ALA A 173 13.98 7.50 7.11
N VAL A 174 12.80 7.98 6.72
CA VAL A 174 11.69 8.27 7.65
C VAL A 174 11.06 6.97 8.16
N PHE A 175 10.79 6.00 7.28
CA PHE A 175 10.04 4.78 7.64
C PHE A 175 10.89 3.69 8.27
N VAL A 176 12.17 3.66 7.97
CA VAL A 176 13.05 2.55 8.35
C VAL A 176 14.04 2.92 9.44
N PHE A 177 14.43 4.19 9.51
CA PHE A 177 15.44 4.68 10.47
C PHE A 177 14.87 5.67 11.49
N GLY A 178 13.59 6.03 11.41
CA GLY A 178 12.93 7.00 12.28
C GLY A 178 12.35 6.43 13.59
N ASP A 179 12.46 5.13 13.81
CA ASP A 179 11.92 4.44 15.01
C ASP A 179 13.02 4.19 16.08
N GLU A 180 13.94 5.14 16.32
CA GLU A 180 14.80 5.14 17.51
C GLU A 180 14.39 6.20 18.54
#